data_d4798dff3c8d4094aa4cc2e148ddda77
#
_entry.id   d4798dff3c8d4094aa4cc2e148ddda77
#
_cell.length_a   1.000
_cell.length_b   1.000
_cell.length_c   1.000
_cell.angle_alpha   90.00
_cell.angle_beta   90.00
_cell.angle_gamma   90.00
#
_symmetry.space_group_name_H-M   'P 1'
#
loop_
_entity.id
_entity.type
_entity.pdbx_description
1 polymer ?
#
loop_
_entity_poly.entity_id
_entity_poly.type
_entity_poly.pdbx_seq_one_letter_code
_entity_poly.pdbx_strand_id
1 'polypeptide(L)'
;NWQGPKQEGTPATNREVAKIARAMSHEFAQRNLTTKILINEPSDYRCMMGIYETDWQRGNEIQCFWNPDSADTYVGDLSRVAKVMAGHSYWTNTPVLRPGDPRYETEGLYGYRKVLAEAFKKVDAEFWMTELCIMGNDEEIHGGGGFDFSMEEALYVARVMHYDLTVANARSWQWWRAAGGNYKDGLIRMYQKGERMGGRRGQGRAAVQENMARDSKLMWTLGNFSRFVRPGAVRLDVEGKMQVDGVMLSAYRNADGSLAVVAINYAATDKAVNLNVKGRKTAVAYRTSDVEGENLKNVGKVNLKKAVLPARSVTTFVM
;
A
#
# COMPACT_ATOMS: atom_id res chain seq x y z
N ASN A 1 0.77 -7.41 17.38
CA ASN A 1 1.70 -7.24 18.48
C ASN A 1 1.71 -5.81 19.03
N TRP A 2 0.58 -5.36 19.52
CA TRP A 2 0.38 -3.98 19.95
C TRP A 2 0.81 -3.77 21.40
N GLN A 3 1.51 -2.68 21.70
CA GLN A 3 2.11 -2.42 23.00
C GLN A 3 1.24 -1.64 24.00
N GLY A 4 0.07 -1.25 23.65
CA GLY A 4 -0.74 -0.46 24.57
C GLY A 4 -2.23 -0.66 24.36
N PRO A 5 -3.06 -0.44 25.40
CA PRO A 5 -4.49 -0.68 25.35
C PRO A 5 -5.23 0.47 24.60
N LYS A 6 -4.76 0.84 23.41
CA LYS A 6 -5.35 1.93 22.62
C LYS A 6 -6.37 1.45 21.61
N GLN A 7 -6.42 0.15 21.33
CA GLN A 7 -7.37 -0.50 20.42
C GLN A 7 -7.71 -1.90 20.94
N GLU A 8 -8.73 -2.52 20.35
CA GLU A 8 -9.05 -3.92 20.57
C GLU A 8 -7.85 -4.79 20.17
N GLY A 9 -7.53 -5.74 21.00
CA GLY A 9 -6.43 -6.66 20.77
C GLY A 9 -5.82 -7.15 22.06
N THR A 10 -5.08 -8.24 21.97
CA THR A 10 -4.37 -8.83 23.09
C THR A 10 -2.88 -8.65 22.89
N PRO A 11 -2.17 -7.96 23.79
CA PRO A 11 -0.73 -7.90 23.74
C PRO A 11 -0.16 -9.32 23.86
N ALA A 12 0.62 -9.72 22.87
CA ALA A 12 1.26 -11.04 22.86
C ALA A 12 2.75 -10.90 22.59
N THR A 13 3.54 -11.71 23.27
CA THR A 13 4.97 -11.86 22.98
C THR A 13 5.18 -12.71 21.73
N ASN A 14 6.34 -12.62 21.10
CA ASN A 14 6.70 -13.46 19.96
C ASN A 14 6.61 -14.97 20.31
N ARG A 15 6.96 -15.35 21.53
CA ARG A 15 6.81 -16.73 22.01
C ARG A 15 5.36 -17.19 22.11
N GLU A 16 4.46 -16.33 22.57
CA GLU A 16 3.02 -16.63 22.64
C GLU A 16 2.43 -16.75 21.25
N VAL A 17 2.77 -15.85 20.32
CA VAL A 17 2.37 -15.95 18.93
C VAL A 17 2.85 -17.25 18.30
N ALA A 18 4.12 -17.61 18.46
CA ALA A 18 4.67 -18.86 17.96
C ALA A 18 4.01 -20.09 18.57
N LYS A 19 3.71 -20.06 19.87
CA LYS A 19 2.98 -21.14 20.57
C LYS A 19 1.59 -21.36 19.99
N ILE A 20 0.85 -20.28 19.78
CA ILE A 20 -0.49 -20.33 19.16
C ILE A 20 -0.39 -20.84 17.72
N ALA A 21 0.56 -20.33 16.93
CA ALA A 21 0.77 -20.77 15.56
C ALA A 21 1.05 -22.27 15.45
N ARG A 22 1.89 -22.81 16.35
CA ARG A 22 2.19 -24.25 16.43
C ARG A 22 0.94 -25.06 16.76
N ALA A 23 0.20 -24.65 17.80
CA ALA A 23 -1.02 -25.35 18.21
C ALA A 23 -2.07 -25.35 17.08
N MET A 24 -2.32 -24.20 16.47
CA MET A 24 -3.27 -24.09 15.34
C MET A 24 -2.80 -24.90 14.12
N SER A 25 -1.52 -24.82 13.78
CA SER A 25 -0.96 -25.58 12.65
C SER A 25 -1.14 -27.09 12.85
N HIS A 26 -0.92 -27.59 14.05
CA HIS A 26 -1.14 -28.97 14.44
C HIS A 26 -2.60 -29.38 14.29
N GLU A 27 -3.53 -28.63 14.87
CA GLU A 27 -4.97 -28.89 14.78
C GLU A 27 -5.48 -28.87 13.33
N PHE A 28 -5.04 -27.89 12.52
CA PHE A 28 -5.44 -27.83 11.12
C PHE A 28 -4.91 -29.01 10.32
N ALA A 29 -3.70 -29.45 10.61
CA ALA A 29 -3.13 -30.63 9.96
C ALA A 29 -3.88 -31.92 10.36
N GLN A 30 -4.17 -32.13 11.64
CA GLN A 30 -4.94 -33.28 12.12
C GLN A 30 -6.35 -33.35 11.51
N ARG A 31 -6.99 -32.21 11.32
CA ARG A 31 -8.33 -32.11 10.72
C ARG A 31 -8.31 -32.07 9.18
N ASN A 32 -7.16 -32.25 8.55
CA ASN A 32 -6.96 -32.16 7.11
C ASN A 32 -7.43 -30.82 6.49
N LEU A 33 -7.43 -29.73 7.25
CA LEU A 33 -7.75 -28.41 6.74
C LEU A 33 -6.60 -27.88 5.89
N THR A 34 -6.91 -27.30 4.73
CA THR A 34 -5.91 -26.69 3.83
C THR A 34 -5.65 -25.22 4.13
N THR A 35 -6.44 -24.62 5.02
CA THR A 35 -6.30 -23.25 5.48
C THR A 35 -4.88 -22.98 6.01
N LYS A 36 -4.33 -21.82 5.65
CA LYS A 36 -3.05 -21.32 6.13
C LYS A 36 -3.25 -20.21 7.15
N ILE A 37 -2.33 -20.11 8.08
CA ILE A 37 -2.30 -19.15 9.16
C ILE A 37 -1.32 -18.03 8.77
N LEU A 38 -1.77 -16.77 8.83
CA LEU A 38 -0.91 -15.60 8.92
C LEU A 38 -0.65 -15.35 10.42
N ILE A 39 0.61 -15.30 10.81
CA ILE A 39 0.98 -15.38 12.23
C ILE A 39 0.91 -14.06 12.96
N ASN A 40 1.21 -12.96 12.29
CA ASN A 40 1.35 -11.66 12.91
C ASN A 40 1.10 -10.53 11.90
N GLU A 41 0.70 -9.38 12.41
CA GLU A 41 0.34 -8.22 11.60
C GLU A 41 0.62 -6.91 12.37
N PRO A 42 1.91 -6.52 12.49
CA PRO A 42 2.26 -5.29 13.20
C PRO A 42 1.81 -4.04 12.44
N SER A 43 1.42 -3.03 13.19
CA SER A 43 0.96 -1.75 12.66
C SER A 43 2.08 -0.87 12.08
N ASP A 44 3.33 -1.28 12.22
CA ASP A 44 4.50 -0.48 11.85
C ASP A 44 5.65 -1.40 11.37
N TYR A 45 6.19 -1.14 10.19
CA TYR A 45 7.34 -1.89 9.64
C TYR A 45 8.56 -1.89 10.56
N ARG A 46 8.73 -0.83 11.37
CA ARG A 46 9.88 -0.74 12.30
C ARG A 46 9.84 -1.82 13.37
N CYS A 47 8.65 -2.26 13.78
CA CYS A 47 8.49 -3.42 14.68
C CYS A 47 8.98 -4.70 14.02
N MET A 48 8.67 -4.91 12.74
CA MET A 48 9.12 -6.08 11.98
C MET A 48 10.63 -6.19 11.90
N MET A 49 11.31 -5.05 11.76
CA MET A 49 12.76 -4.94 11.59
C MET A 49 13.54 -4.79 12.91
N GLY A 50 12.86 -4.65 14.05
CA GLY A 50 13.49 -4.40 15.35
C GLY A 50 14.07 -2.99 15.49
N ILE A 51 13.61 -2.01 14.72
CA ILE A 51 14.10 -0.63 14.78
C ILE A 51 13.36 0.19 15.86
N TYR A 52 12.04 0.07 15.88
CA TYR A 52 11.19 0.86 16.77
C TYR A 52 11.01 0.20 18.14
N GLU A 53 10.85 -1.09 18.14
CA GLU A 53 10.61 -1.87 19.33
C GLU A 53 11.88 -2.62 19.72
N THR A 54 12.46 -2.20 20.81
CA THR A 54 13.67 -2.82 21.38
C THR A 54 13.34 -3.95 22.33
N ASP A 55 12.07 -4.13 22.71
CA ASP A 55 11.64 -5.29 23.50
C ASP A 55 11.76 -6.55 22.63
N TRP A 56 12.78 -7.32 22.89
CA TRP A 56 13.04 -8.61 22.23
C TRP A 56 11.87 -9.59 22.33
N GLN A 57 10.95 -9.38 23.26
CA GLN A 57 9.77 -10.21 23.42
C GLN A 57 8.71 -9.96 22.35
N ARG A 58 8.71 -8.79 21.68
CA ARG A 58 7.66 -8.38 20.75
C ARG A 58 8.14 -7.86 19.40
N GLY A 59 9.28 -7.22 19.36
CA GLY A 59 9.85 -6.67 18.12
C GLY A 59 10.73 -7.66 17.36
N ASN A 60 11.40 -7.16 16.31
CA ASN A 60 12.32 -7.93 15.46
C ASN A 60 11.68 -9.21 14.87
N GLU A 61 10.45 -9.07 14.45
CA GLU A 61 9.55 -10.18 14.13
C GLU A 61 10.01 -11.00 12.93
N ILE A 62 10.64 -10.38 11.92
CA ILE A 62 11.18 -11.11 10.76
C ILE A 62 12.22 -12.13 11.25
N GLN A 63 13.14 -11.73 12.11
CA GLN A 63 14.15 -12.64 12.64
C GLN A 63 13.54 -13.67 13.59
N CYS A 64 12.62 -13.26 14.45
CA CYS A 64 11.99 -14.17 15.41
C CYS A 64 11.21 -15.30 14.73
N PHE A 65 10.39 -14.98 13.73
CA PHE A 65 9.46 -15.97 13.16
C PHE A 65 10.03 -16.73 11.96
N TRP A 66 10.98 -16.14 11.23
CA TRP A 66 11.42 -16.68 9.94
C TRP A 66 12.90 -17.06 9.88
N ASN A 67 13.70 -16.73 10.89
CA ASN A 67 15.07 -17.22 10.98
C ASN A 67 15.10 -18.56 11.72
N PRO A 68 15.58 -19.66 11.10
CA PRO A 68 15.69 -20.98 11.77
C PRO A 68 16.51 -20.98 13.07
N ASP A 69 17.46 -20.04 13.22
CA ASP A 69 18.26 -19.91 14.44
C ASP A 69 17.47 -19.40 15.65
N SER A 70 16.25 -18.90 15.43
CA SER A 70 15.33 -18.42 16.47
C SER A 70 14.48 -19.56 17.03
N ALA A 71 15.09 -20.59 17.58
CA ALA A 71 14.47 -21.89 17.92
C ALA A 71 13.13 -21.81 18.67
N ASP A 72 12.99 -20.88 19.63
CA ASP A 72 11.77 -20.74 20.45
C ASP A 72 10.59 -20.09 19.67
N THR A 73 10.87 -19.31 18.65
CA THR A 73 9.87 -18.49 17.94
C THR A 73 9.77 -18.82 16.47
N TYR A 74 10.71 -19.55 15.88
CA TYR A 74 10.67 -19.96 14.48
C TYR A 74 9.41 -20.77 14.14
N VAL A 75 8.73 -20.39 13.08
CA VAL A 75 7.48 -21.01 12.59
C VAL A 75 7.50 -21.33 11.10
N GLY A 76 8.60 -21.06 10.42
CA GLY A 76 8.71 -21.21 8.96
C GLY A 76 8.65 -22.66 8.47
N ASP A 77 8.80 -23.66 9.34
CA ASP A 77 8.68 -25.09 9.06
C ASP A 77 7.25 -25.64 9.26
N LEU A 78 6.35 -24.85 9.83
CA LEU A 78 5.00 -25.31 10.14
C LEU A 78 4.13 -25.46 8.88
N SER A 79 3.60 -26.66 8.66
CA SER A 79 2.89 -27.02 7.41
C SER A 79 1.64 -26.18 7.13
N ARG A 80 1.05 -25.55 8.14
CA ARG A 80 -0.16 -24.73 8.03
C ARG A 80 0.10 -23.24 8.25
N VAL A 81 1.33 -22.81 8.42
CA VAL A 81 1.69 -21.40 8.37
C VAL A 81 2.01 -21.00 6.93
N ALA A 82 1.46 -19.90 6.47
CA ALA A 82 1.81 -19.33 5.17
C ALA A 82 3.22 -18.73 5.27
N LYS A 83 4.05 -18.93 4.25
CA LYS A 83 5.37 -18.28 4.17
C LYS A 83 5.23 -16.81 3.76
N VAL A 84 4.45 -16.10 4.54
CA VAL A 84 4.09 -14.70 4.35
C VAL A 84 4.08 -14.02 5.71
N MET A 85 4.64 -12.84 5.76
CA MET A 85 4.49 -11.95 6.89
C MET A 85 3.73 -10.71 6.45
N ALA A 86 2.63 -10.43 7.16
CA ALA A 86 1.82 -9.25 6.98
C ALA A 86 2.34 -8.08 7.84
N GLY A 87 2.08 -6.86 7.42
CA GLY A 87 2.37 -5.66 8.20
C GLY A 87 1.75 -4.42 7.61
N HIS A 88 1.56 -3.40 8.44
CA HIS A 88 0.95 -2.13 8.07
C HIS A 88 2.03 -1.07 7.82
N SER A 89 1.78 -0.15 6.89
CA SER A 89 2.73 0.93 6.57
C SER A 89 2.52 2.22 7.36
N TYR A 90 1.76 2.17 8.43
CA TYR A 90 1.57 3.32 9.31
C TYR A 90 2.91 3.85 9.84
N TRP A 91 3.02 5.19 9.96
CA TRP A 91 4.18 5.93 10.47
C TRP A 91 5.52 5.72 9.75
N THR A 92 5.52 4.99 8.65
CA THR A 92 6.71 4.78 7.81
C THR A 92 6.64 5.51 6.46
N ASN A 93 5.60 6.34 6.26
CA ASN A 93 5.36 7.07 5.02
C ASN A 93 6.06 8.43 4.98
N THR A 94 6.55 8.89 6.12
CA THR A 94 7.29 10.14 6.32
C THR A 94 8.51 9.92 7.20
N PRO A 95 9.52 10.80 7.15
CA PRO A 95 9.67 11.90 6.18
C PRO A 95 9.90 11.40 4.75
N VAL A 96 9.57 12.24 3.77
CA VAL A 96 9.87 12.00 2.36
C VAL A 96 11.27 12.53 2.08
N LEU A 97 12.28 11.72 2.36
CA LEU A 97 13.69 12.06 2.17
C LEU A 97 14.09 11.93 0.69
N ARG A 98 15.19 12.62 0.30
CA ARG A 98 15.75 12.58 -1.06
C ARG A 98 17.18 12.07 -1.04
N PRO A 99 17.68 11.54 -2.16
CA PRO A 99 19.09 11.19 -2.28
C PRO A 99 19.99 12.37 -1.88
N GLY A 100 20.97 12.10 -1.00
CA GLY A 100 21.84 13.10 -0.40
C GLY A 100 21.52 13.42 1.08
N ASP A 101 20.33 13.11 1.57
CA ASP A 101 20.06 13.10 3.02
C ASP A 101 20.74 11.85 3.63
N PRO A 102 21.50 11.98 4.72
CA PRO A 102 22.22 10.84 5.33
C PRO A 102 21.29 9.71 5.82
N ARG A 103 20.02 10.02 6.07
CA ARG A 103 19.00 9.06 6.52
C ARG A 103 18.26 8.39 5.36
N TYR A 104 18.44 8.86 4.11
CA TYR A 104 17.64 8.42 2.94
C TYR A 104 17.59 6.91 2.80
N GLU A 105 18.70 6.23 3.06
CA GLU A 105 18.84 4.78 2.87
C GLU A 105 18.26 3.94 4.03
N THR A 106 17.93 4.56 5.16
CA THR A 106 17.54 3.85 6.40
C THR A 106 16.24 4.33 7.02
N GLU A 107 15.77 5.52 6.67
CA GLU A 107 14.58 6.12 7.27
C GLU A 107 13.61 6.67 6.23
N GLY A 108 12.42 7.06 6.70
CA GLY A 108 11.38 7.65 5.87
C GLY A 108 10.78 6.71 4.84
N LEU A 109 10.09 7.30 3.86
CA LEU A 109 9.32 6.55 2.87
C LEU A 109 10.15 5.52 2.11
N TYR A 110 11.33 5.88 1.64
CA TYR A 110 12.21 4.99 0.89
C TYR A 110 13.02 4.08 1.82
N GLY A 111 13.69 4.65 2.81
CA GLY A 111 14.68 3.94 3.64
C GLY A 111 14.08 2.77 4.42
N TYR A 112 12.95 2.96 5.10
CA TYR A 112 12.30 1.86 5.82
C TYR A 112 11.92 0.70 4.90
N ARG A 113 11.45 0.98 3.68
CA ARG A 113 11.09 -0.04 2.69
C ARG A 113 12.31 -0.78 2.15
N LYS A 114 13.41 -0.07 1.95
CA LYS A 114 14.68 -0.68 1.57
C LYS A 114 15.20 -1.62 2.65
N VAL A 115 15.24 -1.16 3.90
CA VAL A 115 15.69 -1.99 5.03
C VAL A 115 14.78 -3.22 5.19
N LEU A 116 13.47 -3.05 5.04
CA LEU A 116 12.49 -4.14 5.07
C LEU A 116 12.78 -5.18 3.98
N ALA A 117 12.96 -4.74 2.74
CA ALA A 117 13.29 -5.63 1.63
C ALA A 117 14.59 -6.41 1.84
N GLU A 118 15.63 -5.76 2.38
CA GLU A 118 16.89 -6.43 2.72
C GLU A 118 16.73 -7.46 3.86
N ALA A 119 15.84 -7.20 4.81
CA ALA A 119 15.52 -8.17 5.87
C ALA A 119 14.83 -9.42 5.29
N PHE A 120 13.86 -9.24 4.38
CA PHE A 120 13.17 -10.36 3.73
C PHE A 120 14.05 -11.19 2.78
N LYS A 121 15.12 -10.64 2.21
CA LYS A 121 16.08 -11.42 1.42
C LYS A 121 16.81 -12.48 2.24
N LYS A 122 16.83 -12.36 3.56
CA LYS A 122 17.56 -13.25 4.47
C LYS A 122 16.72 -14.41 5.01
N VAL A 123 15.42 -14.42 4.71
CA VAL A 123 14.45 -15.39 5.22
C VAL A 123 13.56 -15.93 4.09
N ASP A 124 13.00 -17.13 4.30
CA ASP A 124 12.07 -17.76 3.33
C ASP A 124 10.62 -17.34 3.62
N ALA A 125 10.34 -16.06 3.45
CA ALA A 125 8.99 -15.51 3.57
C ALA A 125 8.79 -14.33 2.61
N GLU A 126 7.54 -14.13 2.18
CA GLU A 126 7.11 -12.97 1.38
C GLU A 126 6.51 -11.90 2.28
N PHE A 127 6.53 -10.65 1.80
CA PHE A 127 5.92 -9.53 2.50
C PHE A 127 4.57 -9.14 1.88
N TRP A 128 3.55 -8.96 2.73
CA TRP A 128 2.24 -8.39 2.38
C TRP A 128 2.00 -7.11 3.17
N MET A 129 1.74 -6.01 2.49
CA MET A 129 1.23 -4.78 3.10
C MET A 129 -0.30 -4.91 3.18
N THR A 130 -0.82 -5.11 4.38
CA THR A 130 -2.19 -5.57 4.60
C THR A 130 -3.13 -4.50 5.12
N GLU A 131 -2.61 -3.36 5.59
CA GLU A 131 -3.46 -2.28 6.04
C GLU A 131 -2.78 -0.91 5.91
N LEU A 132 -3.51 0.05 5.36
CA LEU A 132 -3.21 1.48 5.41
C LEU A 132 -4.50 2.29 5.30
N CYS A 133 -4.64 3.31 6.13
CA CYS A 133 -5.48 4.49 5.91
C CYS A 133 -4.74 5.74 6.41
N ILE A 134 -5.33 6.91 6.23
CA ILE A 134 -4.73 8.13 6.76
C ILE A 134 -5.18 8.33 8.20
N MET A 135 -4.25 8.18 9.15
CA MET A 135 -4.51 8.37 10.58
C MET A 135 -3.73 9.52 11.18
N GLY A 136 -2.47 9.66 10.83
CA GLY A 136 -1.56 10.64 11.40
C GLY A 136 -1.56 11.98 10.67
N ASN A 137 -0.98 12.97 11.31
CA ASN A 137 -0.59 14.22 10.67
C ASN A 137 0.83 14.10 10.13
N ASP A 138 1.03 14.53 8.91
CA ASP A 138 2.33 14.78 8.33
C ASP A 138 2.32 16.12 7.57
N GLU A 139 3.41 16.45 6.90
CA GLU A 139 3.55 17.73 6.19
C GLU A 139 2.59 17.88 4.99
N GLU A 140 2.11 16.77 4.44
CA GLU A 140 1.25 16.77 3.25
C GLU A 140 -0.21 16.47 3.59
N ILE A 141 -0.46 15.55 4.53
CA ILE A 141 -1.78 15.09 4.92
C ILE A 141 -2.07 15.47 6.37
N HIS A 142 -2.98 16.39 6.56
CA HIS A 142 -3.34 16.93 7.88
C HIS A 142 -4.39 16.06 8.59
N GLY A 143 -3.95 14.91 9.11
CA GLY A 143 -4.79 14.00 9.91
C GLY A 143 -5.86 13.24 9.13
N GLY A 144 -6.44 12.27 9.81
CA GLY A 144 -7.46 11.38 9.24
C GLY A 144 -8.89 11.92 9.27
N GLY A 145 -9.14 13.04 9.95
CA GLY A 145 -10.48 13.61 10.08
C GLY A 145 -10.99 14.25 8.79
N GLY A 146 -12.28 14.02 8.50
CA GLY A 146 -12.89 14.45 7.24
C GLY A 146 -12.60 13.51 6.09
N PHE A 147 -13.56 13.36 5.18
CA PHE A 147 -13.37 12.54 3.98
C PHE A 147 -12.80 13.39 2.85
N ASP A 148 -11.75 12.93 2.18
CA ASP A 148 -11.13 13.61 1.04
C ASP A 148 -11.59 12.99 -0.27
N PHE A 149 -12.02 13.84 -1.21
CA PHE A 149 -12.43 13.43 -2.56
C PHE A 149 -11.42 13.85 -3.63
N SER A 150 -10.34 14.53 -3.24
CA SER A 150 -9.37 15.14 -4.15
C SER A 150 -8.27 14.16 -4.59
N MET A 151 -7.46 14.63 -5.52
CA MET A 151 -6.23 13.93 -5.91
C MET A 151 -5.11 14.07 -4.86
N GLU A 152 -5.26 14.88 -3.82
CA GLU A 152 -4.22 15.05 -2.78
C GLU A 152 -3.99 13.75 -2.02
N GLU A 153 -5.05 13.25 -1.39
CA GLU A 153 -5.01 11.94 -0.71
C GLU A 153 -4.67 10.81 -1.68
N ALA A 154 -5.30 10.82 -2.86
CA ALA A 154 -5.11 9.79 -3.87
C ALA A 154 -3.66 9.67 -4.33
N LEU A 155 -2.96 10.77 -4.56
CA LEU A 155 -1.55 10.79 -4.96
C LEU A 155 -0.62 10.40 -3.80
N TYR A 156 -0.91 10.88 -2.58
CA TYR A 156 -0.17 10.46 -1.40
C TYR A 156 -0.17 8.93 -1.26
N VAL A 157 -1.36 8.34 -1.32
CA VAL A 157 -1.51 6.87 -1.22
C VAL A 157 -0.89 6.16 -2.42
N ALA A 158 -1.05 6.69 -3.65
CA ALA A 158 -0.40 6.11 -4.84
C ALA A 158 1.12 6.08 -4.72
N ARG A 159 1.72 7.11 -4.14
CA ARG A 159 3.16 7.16 -3.86
C ARG A 159 3.57 6.10 -2.83
N VAL A 160 2.83 5.98 -1.73
CA VAL A 160 3.08 4.94 -0.73
C VAL A 160 2.99 3.55 -1.37
N MET A 161 1.92 3.29 -2.13
CA MET A 161 1.72 2.04 -2.86
C MET A 161 2.87 1.75 -3.83
N HIS A 162 3.33 2.77 -4.58
CA HIS A 162 4.46 2.63 -5.49
C HIS A 162 5.70 2.13 -4.73
N TYR A 163 6.05 2.75 -3.61
CA TYR A 163 7.24 2.38 -2.83
C TYR A 163 7.07 1.02 -2.13
N ASP A 164 5.89 0.69 -1.63
CA ASP A 164 5.62 -0.65 -1.07
C ASP A 164 5.81 -1.74 -2.13
N LEU A 165 5.27 -1.54 -3.33
CA LEU A 165 5.35 -2.52 -4.41
C LEU A 165 6.75 -2.61 -5.05
N THR A 166 7.46 -1.48 -5.18
CA THR A 166 8.72 -1.43 -5.95
C THR A 166 9.97 -1.54 -5.07
N VAL A 167 9.95 -1.01 -3.88
CA VAL A 167 11.10 -0.99 -2.96
C VAL A 167 10.96 -2.07 -1.89
N ALA A 168 9.85 -2.11 -1.14
CA ALA A 168 9.61 -3.17 -0.15
C ALA A 168 9.30 -4.53 -0.80
N ASN A 169 9.02 -4.56 -2.10
CA ASN A 169 8.67 -5.77 -2.85
C ASN A 169 7.41 -6.47 -2.29
N ALA A 170 6.43 -5.69 -1.82
CA ALA A 170 5.18 -6.23 -1.32
C ALA A 170 4.44 -7.04 -2.40
N ARG A 171 3.96 -8.24 -2.04
CA ARG A 171 3.22 -9.15 -2.91
C ARG A 171 1.72 -8.93 -2.85
N SER A 172 1.24 -8.24 -1.81
CA SER A 172 -0.13 -7.77 -1.65
C SER A 172 -0.10 -6.35 -1.13
N TRP A 173 -1.11 -5.56 -1.49
CA TRP A 173 -1.32 -4.23 -0.97
C TRP A 173 -2.80 -4.02 -0.69
N GLN A 174 -3.19 -3.63 0.52
CA GLN A 174 -4.57 -3.53 0.96
C GLN A 174 -4.83 -2.19 1.63
N TRP A 175 -6.02 -1.64 1.38
CA TRP A 175 -6.49 -0.40 1.95
C TRP A 175 -7.53 -0.66 3.05
N TRP A 176 -7.48 0.08 4.10
CA TRP A 176 -8.45 0.09 5.18
C TRP A 176 -9.31 1.34 5.04
N ARG A 177 -10.54 1.28 4.59
CA ARG A 177 -11.47 0.20 4.22
C ARG A 177 -12.23 0.55 2.92
N ALA A 178 -13.06 -0.34 2.37
CA ALA A 178 -13.78 -0.07 1.13
C ALA A 178 -14.81 1.07 1.28
N ALA A 179 -15.60 1.07 2.35
CA ALA A 179 -16.61 2.09 2.62
C ALA A 179 -16.42 2.70 4.00
N GLY A 180 -16.46 4.01 4.10
CA GLY A 180 -16.16 4.76 5.32
C GLY A 180 -17.14 5.86 5.65
N GLY A 181 -17.02 6.35 6.88
CA GLY A 181 -17.70 7.52 7.39
C GLY A 181 -16.99 8.82 7.05
N ASN A 182 -17.02 9.80 7.94
CA ASN A 182 -16.34 11.09 7.74
C ASN A 182 -14.88 11.05 8.22
N TYR A 183 -14.12 10.11 7.65
CA TYR A 183 -12.70 9.89 7.93
C TYR A 183 -11.97 9.46 6.66
N LYS A 184 -10.65 9.67 6.57
CA LYS A 184 -9.80 9.28 5.43
C LYS A 184 -9.44 7.80 5.51
N ASP A 185 -10.43 6.94 5.67
CA ASP A 185 -10.28 5.48 5.77
C ASP A 185 -11.09 4.73 4.71
N GLY A 186 -12.01 5.39 4.02
CA GLY A 186 -12.87 4.78 3.02
C GLY A 186 -12.50 5.14 1.59
N LEU A 187 -12.66 4.18 0.67
CA LEU A 187 -12.64 4.45 -0.78
C LEU A 187 -13.94 5.11 -1.23
N ILE A 188 -15.03 4.75 -0.58
CA ILE A 188 -16.39 5.25 -0.81
C ILE A 188 -16.89 5.88 0.47
N ARG A 189 -17.36 7.13 0.37
CA ARG A 189 -18.01 7.82 1.48
C ARG A 189 -19.47 7.42 1.54
N MET A 190 -19.88 6.88 2.68
CA MET A 190 -21.27 6.55 2.97
C MET A 190 -21.91 7.70 3.74
N TYR A 191 -23.01 8.24 3.24
CA TYR A 191 -23.82 9.26 3.90
C TYR A 191 -25.13 8.67 4.40
N GLN A 192 -25.51 9.03 5.62
CA GLN A 192 -26.81 8.69 6.17
C GLN A 192 -27.80 9.82 5.90
N LYS A 193 -29.09 9.47 5.75
CA LYS A 193 -30.17 10.46 5.66
C LYS A 193 -30.12 11.43 6.85
N GLY A 194 -30.23 12.72 6.59
CA GLY A 194 -30.13 13.78 7.58
C GLY A 194 -28.69 14.26 7.86
N GLU A 195 -27.67 13.50 7.41
CA GLU A 195 -26.27 13.93 7.53
C GLU A 195 -25.99 15.12 6.59
N ARG A 196 -25.16 16.06 7.04
CA ARG A 196 -24.78 17.21 6.19
C ARG A 196 -23.54 16.88 5.36
N MET A 197 -23.65 17.09 4.06
CA MET A 197 -22.51 16.92 3.14
C MET A 197 -21.49 18.03 3.34
N GLY A 198 -20.39 17.73 4.02
CA GLY A 198 -19.17 18.51 4.14
C GLY A 198 -19.33 20.02 4.39
N GLY A 199 -18.51 20.55 5.23
CA GLY A 199 -18.38 21.98 5.50
C GLY A 199 -17.62 22.16 6.81
N ARG A 200 -16.79 23.18 6.91
CA ARG A 200 -16.33 23.68 8.22
C ARG A 200 -17.55 24.03 9.05
N ARG A 201 -17.49 23.78 10.38
CA ARG A 201 -18.57 24.12 11.31
C ARG A 201 -19.13 25.52 10.99
N GLY A 202 -20.45 25.60 10.68
CA GLY A 202 -21.15 26.86 10.48
C GLY A 202 -21.60 27.20 9.05
N GLN A 203 -21.17 26.49 8.01
CA GLN A 203 -21.67 26.68 6.65
C GLN A 203 -22.80 25.69 6.34
N GLY A 204 -24.03 26.18 6.26
CA GLY A 204 -25.25 25.41 6.04
C GLY A 204 -25.28 24.77 4.65
N ARG A 205 -24.81 23.53 4.54
CA ARG A 205 -25.12 22.69 3.37
C ARG A 205 -26.38 21.86 3.65
N ALA A 206 -27.15 21.63 2.60
CA ALA A 206 -28.37 20.84 2.69
C ALA A 206 -28.10 19.46 3.29
N ALA A 207 -29.02 18.97 4.12
CA ALA A 207 -28.97 17.61 4.62
C ALA A 207 -29.23 16.62 3.47
N VAL A 208 -28.57 15.49 3.52
CA VAL A 208 -28.78 14.37 2.61
C VAL A 208 -30.22 13.86 2.78
N GLN A 209 -30.99 13.80 1.70
CA GLN A 209 -32.40 13.43 1.74
C GLN A 209 -32.59 11.91 1.88
N GLU A 210 -31.65 11.12 1.33
CA GLU A 210 -31.66 9.67 1.37
C GLU A 210 -30.22 9.17 1.65
N ASN A 211 -30.10 7.91 2.08
CA ASN A 211 -28.77 7.29 2.19
C ASN A 211 -28.10 7.26 0.82
N MET A 212 -26.85 7.70 0.74
CA MET A 212 -26.12 7.74 -0.52
C MET A 212 -24.67 7.36 -0.33
N ALA A 213 -24.06 6.90 -1.42
CA ALA A 213 -22.64 6.63 -1.51
C ALA A 213 -21.99 7.59 -2.54
N ARG A 214 -20.77 8.01 -2.25
CA ARG A 214 -19.95 8.82 -3.16
C ARG A 214 -18.55 8.25 -3.22
N ASP A 215 -18.06 7.98 -4.42
CA ASP A 215 -16.70 7.53 -4.71
C ASP A 215 -15.66 8.66 -4.52
N SER A 216 -14.43 8.28 -4.31
CA SER A 216 -13.29 9.20 -4.17
C SER A 216 -12.29 9.05 -5.32
N LYS A 217 -11.42 10.04 -5.50
CA LYS A 217 -10.26 9.92 -6.40
C LYS A 217 -9.32 8.78 -5.96
N LEU A 218 -9.24 8.53 -4.66
CA LEU A 218 -8.46 7.41 -4.12
C LEU A 218 -8.97 6.05 -4.62
N MET A 219 -10.30 5.82 -4.64
CA MET A 219 -10.87 4.58 -5.17
C MET A 219 -10.44 4.34 -6.63
N TRP A 220 -10.52 5.38 -7.46
CA TRP A 220 -10.15 5.27 -8.87
C TRP A 220 -8.64 5.17 -9.08
N THR A 221 -7.85 5.82 -8.24
CA THR A 221 -6.39 5.69 -8.22
C THR A 221 -5.95 4.28 -7.83
N LEU A 222 -6.58 3.69 -6.82
CA LEU A 222 -6.39 2.27 -6.50
C LEU A 222 -6.78 1.39 -7.70
N GLY A 223 -7.85 1.75 -8.41
CA GLY A 223 -8.28 1.12 -9.66
C GLY A 223 -7.23 1.16 -10.77
N ASN A 224 -6.39 2.20 -10.84
CA ASN A 224 -5.26 2.26 -11.78
C ASN A 224 -4.25 1.12 -11.57
N PHE A 225 -4.14 0.59 -10.36
CA PHE A 225 -3.36 -0.60 -10.07
C PHE A 225 -4.22 -1.87 -10.17
N SER A 226 -5.23 -2.01 -9.33
CA SER A 226 -5.95 -3.26 -9.09
C SER A 226 -6.70 -3.81 -10.30
N ARG A 227 -7.16 -2.95 -11.21
CA ARG A 227 -7.84 -3.38 -12.44
C ARG A 227 -6.89 -4.00 -13.45
N PHE A 228 -5.64 -3.55 -13.49
CA PHE A 228 -4.70 -3.89 -14.56
C PHE A 228 -3.50 -4.72 -14.08
N VAL A 229 -3.15 -4.66 -12.81
CA VAL A 229 -2.17 -5.55 -12.17
C VAL A 229 -2.94 -6.67 -11.49
N ARG A 230 -2.95 -7.84 -12.12
CA ARG A 230 -3.83 -8.93 -11.71
C ARG A 230 -3.09 -9.95 -10.84
N PRO A 231 -3.79 -10.77 -10.05
CA PRO A 231 -3.17 -11.87 -9.31
C PRO A 231 -2.27 -12.71 -10.21
N GLY A 232 -1.06 -12.99 -9.74
CA GLY A 232 -0.02 -13.67 -10.51
C GLY A 232 0.81 -12.75 -11.43
N ALA A 233 0.58 -11.44 -11.41
CA ALA A 233 1.42 -10.50 -12.13
C ALA A 233 2.85 -10.48 -11.58
N VAL A 234 3.82 -10.39 -12.46
CA VAL A 234 5.24 -10.26 -12.12
C VAL A 234 5.66 -8.82 -12.35
N ARG A 235 6.20 -8.18 -11.29
CA ARG A 235 6.79 -6.85 -11.41
C ARG A 235 8.04 -6.91 -12.27
N LEU A 236 8.17 -5.93 -13.17
CA LEU A 236 9.32 -5.76 -14.04
C LEU A 236 10.18 -4.59 -13.55
N ASP A 237 11.48 -4.67 -13.74
CA ASP A 237 12.38 -3.55 -13.47
C ASP A 237 12.14 -2.42 -14.47
N VAL A 238 12.19 -1.19 -13.97
CA VAL A 238 12.03 0.03 -14.75
C VAL A 238 13.30 0.85 -14.62
N GLU A 239 13.95 1.06 -15.77
CA GLU A 239 15.13 1.92 -15.84
C GLU A 239 14.69 3.39 -15.99
N GLY A 240 15.39 4.29 -15.32
CA GLY A 240 15.16 5.73 -15.37
C GLY A 240 15.21 6.39 -14.01
N LYS A 241 15.25 7.73 -14.02
CA LYS A 241 15.22 8.52 -12.78
C LYS A 241 13.78 8.68 -12.31
N MET A 242 13.45 8.05 -11.19
CA MET A 242 12.19 8.27 -10.48
C MET A 242 12.33 9.47 -9.54
N GLN A 243 11.29 10.28 -9.46
CA GLN A 243 11.25 11.44 -8.58
C GLN A 243 10.03 11.34 -7.69
N VAL A 244 10.25 11.30 -6.39
CA VAL A 244 9.20 11.12 -5.36
C VAL A 244 8.13 12.23 -5.38
N ASP A 245 8.49 13.41 -5.85
CA ASP A 245 7.63 14.58 -6.07
C ASP A 245 7.39 14.89 -7.57
N GLY A 246 7.78 13.98 -8.43
CA GLY A 246 7.66 14.09 -9.88
C GLY A 246 7.00 12.87 -10.50
N VAL A 247 7.72 12.19 -11.39
CA VAL A 247 7.22 11.00 -12.08
C VAL A 247 7.77 9.74 -11.44
N MET A 248 6.86 8.81 -11.10
CA MET A 248 7.17 7.46 -10.63
C MET A 248 6.52 6.45 -11.56
N LEU A 249 7.27 5.42 -11.96
CA LEU A 249 6.83 4.38 -12.89
C LEU A 249 7.00 3.00 -12.26
N SER A 250 6.00 2.14 -12.42
CA SER A 250 6.10 0.72 -12.10
C SER A 250 5.52 -0.10 -13.25
N ALA A 251 6.09 -1.26 -13.54
CA ALA A 251 5.70 -2.09 -14.67
C ALA A 251 5.43 -3.52 -14.22
N TYR A 252 4.42 -4.14 -14.82
CA TYR A 252 3.95 -5.46 -14.45
C TYR A 252 3.60 -6.27 -15.69
N ARG A 253 3.93 -7.55 -15.68
CA ARG A 253 3.48 -8.53 -16.67
C ARG A 253 2.49 -9.47 -16.02
N ASN A 254 1.26 -9.47 -16.50
CA ASN A 254 0.20 -10.36 -16.07
C ASN A 254 0.42 -11.80 -16.56
N ALA A 255 -0.29 -12.74 -15.98
CA ALA A 255 -0.21 -14.17 -16.34
C ALA A 255 -0.65 -14.43 -17.79
N ASP A 256 -1.54 -13.61 -18.34
CA ASP A 256 -1.97 -13.67 -19.75
C ASP A 256 -0.98 -13.05 -20.75
N GLY A 257 0.16 -12.55 -20.26
CA GLY A 257 1.20 -11.88 -21.04
C GLY A 257 0.95 -10.39 -21.31
N SER A 258 -0.18 -9.83 -20.91
CA SER A 258 -0.43 -8.39 -20.99
C SER A 258 0.52 -7.61 -20.07
N LEU A 259 0.86 -6.39 -20.48
CA LEU A 259 1.71 -5.49 -19.72
C LEU A 259 0.88 -4.32 -19.19
N ALA A 260 1.09 -3.98 -17.92
CA ALA A 260 0.57 -2.78 -17.28
C ALA A 260 1.73 -1.91 -16.79
N VAL A 261 1.80 -0.66 -17.25
CA VAL A 261 2.73 0.34 -16.71
C VAL A 261 1.92 1.39 -16.00
N VAL A 262 2.11 1.52 -14.70
CA VAL A 262 1.46 2.54 -13.88
C VAL A 262 2.42 3.71 -13.72
N ALA A 263 1.98 4.89 -14.15
CA ALA A 263 2.70 6.15 -14.11
C ALA A 263 2.00 7.12 -13.17
N ILE A 264 2.69 7.58 -12.14
CA ILE A 264 2.22 8.60 -11.22
C ILE A 264 2.93 9.90 -11.57
N ASN A 265 2.19 10.96 -11.89
CA ASN A 265 2.72 12.31 -11.94
C ASN A 265 2.29 13.07 -10.69
N TYR A 266 3.20 13.16 -9.73
CA TYR A 266 2.97 13.86 -8.45
C TYR A 266 3.12 15.38 -8.59
N ALA A 267 3.80 15.85 -9.64
CA ALA A 267 4.06 17.27 -9.86
C ALA A 267 2.80 18.05 -10.26
N ALA A 268 2.81 19.36 -9.97
CA ALA A 268 1.76 20.30 -10.36
C ALA A 268 1.82 20.72 -11.84
N THR A 269 2.65 20.09 -12.66
CA THR A 269 2.81 20.38 -14.09
C THR A 269 2.77 19.09 -14.90
N ASP A 270 2.34 19.19 -16.14
CA ASP A 270 2.38 18.08 -17.10
C ASP A 270 3.80 17.60 -17.33
N LYS A 271 3.98 16.29 -17.49
CA LYS A 271 5.27 15.66 -17.76
C LYS A 271 5.22 14.86 -19.04
N ALA A 272 6.07 15.20 -19.99
CA ALA A 272 6.33 14.34 -21.14
C ALA A 272 7.20 13.16 -20.72
N VAL A 273 6.80 11.96 -21.11
CA VAL A 273 7.53 10.73 -20.85
C VAL A 273 7.75 9.92 -22.12
N ASN A 274 8.91 9.30 -22.21
CA ASN A 274 9.24 8.36 -23.27
C ASN A 274 9.34 6.96 -22.66
N LEU A 275 8.30 6.16 -22.86
CA LEU A 275 8.24 4.78 -22.37
C LEU A 275 8.81 3.84 -23.46
N ASN A 276 10.01 3.36 -23.21
CA ASN A 276 10.67 2.42 -24.12
C ASN A 276 10.33 0.98 -23.72
N VAL A 277 9.28 0.43 -24.30
CA VAL A 277 8.84 -0.96 -24.04
C VAL A 277 9.14 -1.80 -25.29
N LYS A 278 9.97 -2.85 -25.11
CA LYS A 278 10.41 -3.71 -26.23
C LYS A 278 9.22 -4.26 -27.02
N GLY A 279 9.21 -4.04 -28.33
CA GLY A 279 8.15 -4.52 -29.22
C GLY A 279 6.83 -3.77 -29.16
N ARG A 280 6.72 -2.70 -28.38
CA ARG A 280 5.48 -1.91 -28.23
C ARG A 280 5.73 -0.45 -28.61
N LYS A 281 4.84 0.13 -29.43
CA LYS A 281 4.88 1.55 -29.82
C LYS A 281 3.72 2.35 -29.22
N THR A 282 2.65 1.66 -28.88
CA THR A 282 1.40 2.27 -28.38
C THR A 282 0.81 1.43 -27.25
N ALA A 283 -0.02 2.06 -26.42
CA ALA A 283 -0.82 1.42 -25.38
C ALA A 283 -2.21 2.02 -25.33
N VAL A 284 -3.17 1.34 -24.73
CA VAL A 284 -4.42 1.95 -24.26
C VAL A 284 -4.15 2.54 -22.89
N ALA A 285 -4.49 3.81 -22.68
CA ALA A 285 -4.25 4.47 -21.41
C ALA A 285 -5.55 4.71 -20.63
N TYR A 286 -5.47 4.53 -19.31
CA TYR A 286 -6.55 4.79 -18.36
C TYR A 286 -6.05 5.76 -17.30
N ARG A 287 -6.83 6.81 -17.00
CA ARG A 287 -6.35 7.92 -16.19
C ARG A 287 -7.32 8.32 -15.08
N THR A 288 -6.74 8.65 -13.94
CA THR A 288 -7.38 9.35 -12.84
C THR A 288 -6.62 10.65 -12.59
N SER A 289 -7.33 11.79 -12.55
CA SER A 289 -6.76 13.12 -12.34
C SER A 289 -7.76 14.07 -11.68
N ASP A 290 -7.37 15.33 -11.43
CA ASP A 290 -8.27 16.37 -10.93
C ASP A 290 -9.34 16.80 -11.96
N VAL A 291 -9.18 16.45 -13.21
CA VAL A 291 -10.17 16.78 -14.25
C VAL A 291 -11.47 16.03 -13.99
N GLU A 292 -12.59 16.74 -14.11
CA GLU A 292 -13.92 16.15 -13.97
C GLU A 292 -14.14 15.01 -14.97
N GLY A 293 -14.69 13.90 -14.51
CA GLY A 293 -14.91 12.69 -15.33
C GLY A 293 -13.65 11.88 -15.62
N GLU A 294 -12.46 12.29 -15.15
CA GLU A 294 -11.26 11.47 -15.22
C GLU A 294 -11.12 10.59 -13.96
N ASN A 295 -11.97 9.59 -13.89
CA ASN A 295 -12.03 8.55 -12.85
C ASN A 295 -11.76 7.21 -13.53
N LEU A 296 -10.50 6.79 -13.61
CA LEU A 296 -10.06 5.62 -14.38
C LEU A 296 -10.56 5.66 -15.84
N LYS A 297 -10.60 6.85 -16.40
CA LYS A 297 -11.12 7.12 -17.74
C LYS A 297 -10.25 6.48 -18.81
N ASN A 298 -10.85 5.73 -19.70
CA ASN A 298 -10.19 5.29 -20.93
C ASN A 298 -9.95 6.52 -21.84
N VAL A 299 -8.68 6.91 -21.98
CA VAL A 299 -8.27 8.04 -22.83
C VAL A 299 -7.82 7.60 -24.23
N GLY A 300 -8.01 6.31 -24.54
CA GLY A 300 -7.74 5.76 -25.85
C GLY A 300 -6.28 5.33 -26.05
N LYS A 301 -5.93 5.17 -27.33
CA LYS A 301 -4.60 4.71 -27.76
C LYS A 301 -3.60 5.86 -27.76
N VAL A 302 -2.48 5.68 -27.08
CA VAL A 302 -1.41 6.67 -26.94
C VAL A 302 -0.10 6.17 -27.50
N ASN A 303 0.75 7.06 -28.00
CA ASN A 303 2.11 6.77 -28.42
C ASN A 303 3.02 6.78 -27.20
N LEU A 304 3.68 5.65 -26.92
CA LEU A 304 4.54 5.48 -25.75
C LEU A 304 5.78 6.39 -25.74
N LYS A 305 6.28 6.76 -26.91
CA LYS A 305 7.46 7.66 -27.05
C LYS A 305 7.12 9.14 -26.85
N LYS A 306 5.83 9.50 -26.86
CA LYS A 306 5.34 10.87 -26.78
C LYS A 306 4.17 10.99 -25.80
N ALA A 307 4.15 10.15 -24.77
CA ALA A 307 3.10 10.18 -23.78
C ALA A 307 3.22 11.42 -22.90
N VAL A 308 2.10 12.02 -22.55
CA VAL A 308 2.02 13.12 -21.60
C VAL A 308 1.23 12.65 -20.39
N LEU A 309 1.82 12.82 -19.23
CA LEU A 309 1.18 12.62 -17.94
C LEU A 309 0.69 13.97 -17.45
N PRO A 310 -0.62 14.23 -17.40
CA PRO A 310 -1.12 15.49 -16.84
C PRO A 310 -0.64 15.71 -15.41
N ALA A 311 -0.59 16.95 -14.97
CA ALA A 311 -0.32 17.32 -13.60
C ALA A 311 -1.21 16.53 -12.65
N ARG A 312 -0.66 16.10 -11.50
CA ARG A 312 -1.41 15.45 -10.42
C ARG A 312 -2.32 14.32 -10.92
N SER A 313 -1.73 13.34 -11.59
CA SER A 313 -2.49 12.24 -12.21
C SER A 313 -1.84 10.87 -11.99
N VAL A 314 -2.66 9.83 -12.09
CA VAL A 314 -2.20 8.45 -12.22
C VAL A 314 -2.72 7.90 -13.55
N THR A 315 -1.81 7.40 -14.38
CA THR A 315 -2.14 6.86 -15.71
C THR A 315 -1.60 5.43 -15.82
N THR A 316 -2.45 4.50 -16.22
CA THR A 316 -2.04 3.12 -16.49
C THR A 316 -2.07 2.86 -17.99
N PHE A 317 -0.94 2.44 -18.54
CA PHE A 317 -0.76 2.03 -19.92
C PHE A 317 -0.88 0.52 -20.03
N VAL A 318 -1.81 0.05 -20.83
CA VAL A 318 -2.09 -1.39 -21.02
C VAL A 318 -1.71 -1.82 -22.44
N MET A 319 -0.97 -2.90 -22.57
CA MET A 319 -0.41 -3.39 -23.83
C MET A 319 -0.55 -4.90 -23.98
#